data_6c7c926b0f99e500696c87b8ea3b2daf
#
_entry.id   6c7c926b0f99e500696c87b8ea3b2daf
#
_cell.length_a   1.000
_cell.length_b   1.000
_cell.length_c   1.000
_cell.angle_alpha   90.00
_cell.angle_beta   90.00
_cell.angle_gamma   90.00
#
_symmetry.space_group_name_H-M   'P 1'
#
loop_
_entity.id
_entity.type
_entity.pdbx_description
1 polymer ?
#
loop_
_entity_poly.entity_id
_entity_poly.type
_entity_poly.pdbx_seq_one_letter_code
_entity_poly.pdbx_strand_id
1 'polypeptide(L)'
;MYKSILSKTTSHQELSEQEVFDLIKAIKNDEISDAQIAGFQVALLMKGASLEEIAYIAKAMRENCVPLKPDVKEDLMDTCGTGGGLSTFNISTATAIVAAAAGIPVAKHGSRSISSLSGSADVLEALGVNINLTPAQAERLIEEIGIAFIYAPLFHPVMCKVLPAETDLGIKTIFYTIIGPLI
;
A
#
# COMPACT_ATOMS: atom_id res chain seq x y z
N MET A 1 21.02 -12.74 -6.38
CA MET A 1 20.34 -11.64 -5.68
C MET A 1 19.56 -12.17 -4.48
N TYR A 2 18.39 -12.86 -4.60
CA TYR A 2 17.54 -13.24 -3.46
C TYR A 2 18.25 -14.00 -2.33
N LYS A 3 19.05 -15.06 -2.66
CA LYS A 3 19.80 -15.84 -1.65
C LYS A 3 20.74 -14.98 -0.80
N SER A 4 21.39 -13.98 -1.40
CA SER A 4 22.25 -13.04 -0.67
C SER A 4 21.46 -12.16 0.27
N ILE A 5 20.32 -11.61 -0.19
CA ILE A 5 19.40 -10.78 0.62
C ILE A 5 18.89 -11.59 1.82
N LEU A 6 18.38 -12.80 1.58
CA LEU A 6 17.89 -13.66 2.66
C LEU A 6 18.98 -14.00 3.66
N SER A 7 20.21 -14.33 3.20
CA SER A 7 21.35 -14.61 4.08
C SER A 7 21.71 -13.43 4.97
N LYS A 8 21.75 -12.22 4.41
CA LYS A 8 21.98 -10.99 5.20
C LYS A 8 20.90 -10.78 6.24
N THR A 9 19.62 -10.85 5.83
CA THR A 9 18.48 -10.60 6.71
C THR A 9 18.47 -11.62 7.86
N THR A 10 18.70 -12.90 7.59
CA THR A 10 18.76 -13.95 8.63
C THR A 10 19.99 -13.86 9.52
N SER A 11 21.04 -13.17 9.10
CA SER A 11 22.25 -12.88 9.89
C SER A 11 22.21 -11.53 10.57
N HIS A 12 21.03 -10.90 10.67
CA HIS A 12 20.80 -9.56 11.26
C HIS A 12 21.63 -8.45 10.63
N GLN A 13 22.02 -8.59 9.35
CA GLN A 13 22.70 -7.54 8.61
C GLN A 13 21.69 -6.66 7.87
N GLU A 14 22.00 -5.38 7.77
CA GLU A 14 21.17 -4.43 7.05
C GLU A 14 21.30 -4.60 5.53
N LEU A 15 20.19 -4.32 4.84
CA LEU A 15 20.15 -4.28 3.39
C LEU A 15 20.49 -2.88 2.90
N SER A 16 21.27 -2.81 1.83
CA SER A 16 21.49 -1.55 1.13
C SER A 16 20.26 -1.13 0.33
N GLU A 17 20.18 0.15 0.00
CA GLU A 17 19.12 0.71 -0.87
C GLU A 17 19.00 -0.09 -2.16
N GLN A 18 20.11 -0.38 -2.84
CA GLN A 18 20.11 -1.13 -4.09
C GLN A 18 19.55 -2.55 -3.93
N GLU A 19 19.91 -3.27 -2.86
CA GLU A 19 19.38 -4.61 -2.61
C GLU A 19 17.87 -4.61 -2.38
N VAL A 20 17.36 -3.59 -1.68
CA VAL A 20 15.91 -3.41 -1.48
C VAL A 20 15.22 -3.12 -2.80
N PHE A 21 15.74 -2.19 -3.61
CA PHE A 21 15.18 -1.87 -4.93
C PHE A 21 15.16 -3.07 -5.86
N ASP A 22 16.25 -3.83 -5.93
CA ASP A 22 16.34 -5.03 -6.77
C ASP A 22 15.32 -6.10 -6.32
N LEU A 23 15.14 -6.27 -5.01
CA LEU A 23 14.16 -7.21 -4.46
C LEU A 23 12.72 -6.78 -4.81
N ILE A 24 12.36 -5.53 -4.56
CA ILE A 24 11.00 -5.01 -4.84
C ILE A 24 10.68 -5.10 -6.34
N LYS A 25 11.64 -4.78 -7.19
CA LYS A 25 11.51 -4.93 -8.64
C LYS A 25 11.33 -6.39 -9.07
N ALA A 26 12.09 -7.30 -8.48
CA ALA A 26 11.99 -8.72 -8.76
C ALA A 26 10.64 -9.29 -8.30
N ILE A 27 10.10 -8.85 -7.15
CA ILE A 27 8.75 -9.19 -6.71
C ILE A 27 7.72 -8.69 -7.73
N LYS A 28 7.81 -7.43 -8.16
CA LYS A 28 6.91 -6.84 -9.17
C LYS A 28 6.87 -7.68 -10.46
N ASN A 29 8.03 -8.15 -10.91
CA ASN A 29 8.21 -8.85 -12.16
C ASN A 29 7.95 -10.38 -12.10
N ASP A 30 7.45 -10.92 -10.98
CA ASP A 30 7.26 -12.37 -10.76
C ASP A 30 8.55 -13.20 -10.82
N GLU A 31 9.70 -12.58 -10.53
CA GLU A 31 11.00 -13.26 -10.45
C GLU A 31 11.24 -13.92 -9.08
N ILE A 32 10.38 -13.63 -8.11
CA ILE A 32 10.41 -14.12 -6.72
C ILE A 32 9.13 -14.92 -6.45
N SER A 33 9.27 -16.15 -5.98
CA SER A 33 8.12 -16.99 -5.64
C SER A 33 7.46 -16.55 -4.33
N ASP A 34 6.18 -16.94 -4.13
CA ASP A 34 5.43 -16.62 -2.90
C ASP A 34 6.14 -17.15 -1.65
N ALA A 35 6.74 -18.36 -1.73
CA ALA A 35 7.53 -18.92 -0.64
C ALA A 35 8.78 -18.07 -0.32
N GLN A 36 9.39 -17.45 -1.33
CA GLN A 36 10.52 -16.55 -1.14
C GLN A 36 10.07 -15.21 -0.57
N ILE A 37 8.92 -14.67 -1.01
CA ILE A 37 8.33 -13.46 -0.43
C ILE A 37 8.02 -13.70 1.05
N ALA A 38 7.33 -14.79 1.38
CA ALA A 38 7.03 -15.17 2.76
C ALA A 38 8.30 -15.33 3.61
N GLY A 39 9.30 -16.03 3.10
CA GLY A 39 10.58 -16.22 3.78
C GLY A 39 11.31 -14.91 4.08
N PHE A 40 11.31 -13.97 3.13
CA PHE A 40 11.88 -12.64 3.33
C PHE A 40 11.11 -11.84 4.39
N GLN A 41 9.77 -11.84 4.31
CA GLN A 41 8.93 -11.11 5.28
C GLN A 41 9.15 -11.61 6.72
N VAL A 42 9.20 -12.93 6.92
CA VAL A 42 9.48 -13.53 8.24
C VAL A 42 10.89 -13.19 8.70
N ALA A 43 11.89 -13.31 7.84
CA ALA A 43 13.27 -12.97 8.18
C ALA A 43 13.43 -11.49 8.57
N LEU A 44 12.79 -10.59 7.81
CA LEU A 44 12.81 -9.15 8.11
C LEU A 44 12.07 -8.83 9.41
N LEU A 45 10.94 -9.50 9.68
CA LEU A 45 10.21 -9.36 10.94
C LEU A 45 11.04 -9.80 12.14
N MET A 46 11.72 -10.94 12.03
CA MET A 46 12.59 -11.49 13.09
C MET A 46 13.84 -10.64 13.32
N LYS A 47 14.42 -10.11 12.26
CA LYS A 47 15.57 -9.21 12.34
C LYS A 47 15.19 -7.86 12.97
N GLY A 48 14.01 -7.36 12.68
CA GLY A 48 13.63 -5.96 12.83
C GLY A 48 14.20 -5.10 11.69
N ALA A 49 13.34 -4.35 11.02
CA ALA A 49 13.78 -3.41 9.97
C ALA A 49 14.37 -2.15 10.60
N SER A 50 15.50 -1.67 10.08
CA SER A 50 16.03 -0.35 10.45
C SER A 50 15.19 0.77 9.82
N LEU A 51 15.36 2.01 10.29
CA LEU A 51 14.67 3.17 9.71
C LEU A 51 15.06 3.38 8.25
N GLU A 52 16.32 3.12 7.93
CA GLU A 52 16.87 3.20 6.59
C GLU A 52 16.22 2.15 5.68
N GLU A 53 16.11 0.92 6.11
CA GLU A 53 15.44 -0.14 5.34
C GLU A 53 13.97 0.16 5.12
N ILE A 54 13.26 0.70 6.11
CA ILE A 54 11.86 1.14 5.96
C ILE A 54 11.78 2.24 4.90
N ALA A 55 12.68 3.22 4.95
CA ALA A 55 12.71 4.30 3.96
C ALA A 55 13.01 3.77 2.54
N TYR A 56 13.96 2.85 2.41
CA TYR A 56 14.30 2.23 1.12
C TYR A 56 13.13 1.42 0.55
N ILE A 57 12.46 0.64 1.40
CA ILE A 57 11.27 -0.14 0.99
C ILE A 57 10.16 0.81 0.55
N ALA A 58 9.82 1.82 1.34
CA ALA A 58 8.78 2.78 0.99
C ALA A 58 9.08 3.49 -0.35
N LYS A 59 10.33 3.94 -0.54
CA LYS A 59 10.78 4.57 -1.79
C LYS A 59 10.66 3.61 -2.97
N ALA A 60 11.19 2.38 -2.84
CA ALA A 60 11.12 1.38 -3.90
C ALA A 60 9.67 1.02 -4.25
N MET A 61 8.79 0.91 -3.25
CA MET A 61 7.37 0.64 -3.45
C MET A 61 6.69 1.77 -4.22
N ARG A 62 6.92 3.03 -3.84
CA ARG A 62 6.39 4.23 -4.53
C ARG A 62 6.87 4.32 -5.97
N GLU A 63 8.14 4.05 -6.25
CA GLU A 63 8.67 4.04 -7.62
C GLU A 63 8.09 2.91 -8.49
N ASN A 64 7.56 1.87 -7.87
CA ASN A 64 6.95 0.73 -8.54
C ASN A 64 5.41 0.72 -8.50
N CYS A 65 4.76 1.74 -7.93
CA CYS A 65 3.32 1.91 -7.98
C CYS A 65 2.85 2.44 -9.35
N VAL A 66 1.54 2.45 -9.55
CA VAL A 66 0.90 3.10 -10.70
C VAL A 66 0.71 4.57 -10.34
N PRO A 67 1.39 5.50 -11.02
CA PRO A 67 1.33 6.92 -10.66
C PRO A 67 -0.02 7.53 -11.02
N LEU A 68 -0.45 8.52 -10.23
CA LEU A 68 -1.55 9.44 -10.52
C LEU A 68 -1.00 10.86 -10.60
N LYS A 69 -1.47 11.62 -11.61
CA LYS A 69 -1.06 13.01 -11.85
C LYS A 69 -2.25 13.84 -12.29
N PRO A 70 -3.28 13.99 -11.45
CA PRO A 70 -4.43 14.84 -11.79
C PRO A 70 -3.98 16.30 -11.89
N ASP A 71 -4.57 17.04 -12.83
CA ASP A 71 -4.34 18.48 -13.01
C ASP A 71 -5.20 19.26 -12.02
N VAL A 72 -4.72 19.41 -10.80
CA VAL A 72 -5.35 20.17 -9.73
C VAL A 72 -4.40 21.26 -9.23
N LYS A 73 -4.96 22.37 -8.74
CA LYS A 73 -4.17 23.53 -8.27
C LYS A 73 -3.67 23.37 -6.84
N GLU A 74 -4.47 22.72 -6.01
CA GLU A 74 -4.22 22.49 -4.60
C GLU A 74 -3.45 21.18 -4.39
N ASP A 75 -2.84 21.03 -3.22
CA ASP A 75 -2.18 19.78 -2.84
C ASP A 75 -3.21 18.65 -2.73
N LEU A 76 -2.91 17.52 -3.38
CA LEU A 76 -3.75 16.33 -3.36
C LEU A 76 -3.67 15.65 -1.99
N MET A 77 -4.82 15.46 -1.35
CA MET A 77 -4.91 14.86 -0.02
C MET A 77 -5.24 13.36 -0.09
N ASP A 78 -4.63 12.57 0.78
CA ASP A 78 -5.09 11.22 1.12
C ASP A 78 -5.50 11.17 2.60
N THR A 79 -6.51 10.35 2.89
CA THR A 79 -7.02 10.09 4.25
C THR A 79 -6.78 8.67 4.70
N CYS A 80 -5.77 8.00 4.14
CA CYS A 80 -5.42 6.62 4.47
C CYS A 80 -5.15 6.49 5.98
N GLY A 81 -5.74 5.47 6.60
CA GLY A 81 -5.52 5.17 8.01
C GLY A 81 -4.32 4.25 8.21
N THR A 82 -3.71 4.30 9.39
CA THR A 82 -2.54 3.48 9.77
C THR A 82 -2.87 2.00 10.09
N GLY A 83 -4.15 1.62 10.07
CA GLY A 83 -4.59 0.22 10.28
C GLY A 83 -4.45 -0.33 11.70
N GLY A 84 -4.07 0.48 12.69
CA GLY A 84 -3.74 0.03 14.05
C GLY A 84 -4.72 0.43 15.15
N GLY A 85 -5.88 0.98 14.84
CA GLY A 85 -6.83 1.50 15.82
C GLY A 85 -7.97 0.55 16.21
N LEU A 86 -8.82 1.01 17.13
CA LEU A 86 -10.08 0.36 17.45
C LEU A 86 -11.00 0.36 16.22
N SER A 87 -11.68 -0.77 15.98
CA SER A 87 -12.68 -0.85 14.92
C SER A 87 -13.91 -0.06 15.33
N THR A 88 -14.13 1.10 14.69
CA THR A 88 -15.30 1.96 14.92
C THR A 88 -16.17 1.99 13.64
N PHE A 89 -16.13 3.08 12.90
CA PHE A 89 -16.72 3.19 11.56
C PHE A 89 -15.64 3.62 10.56
N ASN A 90 -15.97 3.69 9.27
CA ASN A 90 -15.01 4.03 8.22
C ASN A 90 -14.64 5.53 8.24
N ILE A 91 -13.97 5.97 9.32
CA ILE A 91 -13.63 7.39 9.59
C ILE A 91 -12.90 7.99 8.39
N SER A 92 -11.86 7.30 7.89
CA SER A 92 -11.07 7.81 6.76
C SER A 92 -11.90 8.01 5.48
N THR A 93 -12.93 7.17 5.25
CA THR A 93 -13.84 7.33 4.11
C THR A 93 -14.76 8.53 4.31
N ALA A 94 -15.34 8.68 5.50
CA ALA A 94 -16.15 9.83 5.83
C ALA A 94 -15.34 11.15 5.74
N THR A 95 -14.11 11.14 6.26
CA THR A 95 -13.19 12.29 6.17
C THR A 95 -12.89 12.68 4.73
N ALA A 96 -12.63 11.69 3.85
CA ALA A 96 -12.40 11.94 2.43
C ALA A 96 -13.57 12.69 1.76
N ILE A 97 -14.79 12.23 2.02
CA ILE A 97 -16.02 12.84 1.46
C ILE A 97 -16.20 14.25 1.99
N VAL A 98 -16.02 14.48 3.29
CA VAL A 98 -16.16 15.80 3.91
C VAL A 98 -15.09 16.76 3.40
N ALA A 99 -13.84 16.32 3.27
CA ALA A 99 -12.75 17.13 2.74
C ALA A 99 -12.99 17.54 1.27
N ALA A 100 -13.42 16.58 0.44
CA ALA A 100 -13.78 16.87 -0.95
C ALA A 100 -14.96 17.86 -1.04
N ALA A 101 -15.98 17.69 -0.20
CA ALA A 101 -17.11 18.64 -0.12
C ALA A 101 -16.69 20.04 0.35
N ALA A 102 -15.58 20.15 1.08
CA ALA A 102 -14.98 21.43 1.48
C ALA A 102 -14.06 22.03 0.39
N GLY A 103 -13.93 21.37 -0.78
CA GLY A 103 -13.13 21.85 -1.91
C GLY A 103 -11.67 21.39 -1.94
N ILE A 104 -11.29 20.42 -1.10
CA ILE A 104 -9.95 19.85 -1.10
C ILE A 104 -9.92 18.66 -2.08
N PRO A 105 -9.00 18.59 -3.07
CA PRO A 105 -8.91 17.45 -3.94
C PRO A 105 -8.37 16.21 -3.19
N VAL A 106 -9.07 15.08 -3.33
CA VAL A 106 -8.79 13.88 -2.55
C VAL A 106 -8.54 12.67 -3.45
N ALA A 107 -7.38 12.02 -3.30
CA ALA A 107 -7.10 10.69 -3.80
C ALA A 107 -7.13 9.72 -2.62
N LYS A 108 -8.30 9.15 -2.33
CA LYS A 108 -8.46 8.30 -1.17
C LYS A 108 -7.95 6.89 -1.43
N HIS A 109 -6.81 6.52 -0.89
CA HIS A 109 -6.37 5.12 -0.85
C HIS A 109 -7.21 4.26 0.11
N GLY A 110 -7.43 3.05 -0.31
CA GLY A 110 -8.10 2.07 0.54
C GLY A 110 -8.15 0.68 -0.06
N SER A 111 -8.52 -0.28 0.77
CA SER A 111 -8.68 -1.68 0.39
C SER A 111 -9.91 -2.28 1.05
N ARG A 112 -10.17 -3.56 0.74
CA ARG A 112 -11.11 -4.37 1.51
C ARG A 112 -10.56 -4.63 2.91
N SER A 113 -11.46 -4.94 3.84
CA SER A 113 -11.04 -5.29 5.20
C SER A 113 -10.32 -6.63 5.23
N ILE A 114 -9.22 -6.70 5.98
CA ILE A 114 -8.54 -7.96 6.33
C ILE A 114 -8.86 -8.35 7.79
N SER A 115 -9.10 -7.38 8.66
CA SER A 115 -9.23 -7.61 10.12
C SER A 115 -10.42 -6.91 10.77
N SER A 116 -11.17 -6.10 10.05
CA SER A 116 -12.39 -5.43 10.53
C SER A 116 -13.63 -5.95 9.80
N LEU A 117 -14.81 -5.59 10.27
CA LEU A 117 -16.09 -6.02 9.66
C LEU A 117 -16.29 -5.44 8.24
N SER A 118 -15.72 -4.29 7.94
CA SER A 118 -15.87 -3.61 6.65
C SER A 118 -14.74 -2.64 6.39
N GLY A 119 -14.06 -2.77 5.26
CA GLY A 119 -13.06 -1.82 4.76
C GLY A 119 -13.71 -0.68 3.96
N SER A 120 -12.89 0.28 3.56
CA SER A 120 -13.35 1.42 2.75
C SER A 120 -13.89 0.99 1.38
N ALA A 121 -13.26 0.02 0.74
CA ALA A 121 -13.72 -0.53 -0.53
C ALA A 121 -15.09 -1.21 -0.39
N ASP A 122 -15.29 -1.97 0.70
CA ASP A 122 -16.55 -2.70 0.93
C ASP A 122 -17.74 -1.74 1.08
N VAL A 123 -17.55 -0.65 1.84
CA VAL A 123 -18.60 0.37 2.02
C VAL A 123 -18.91 1.10 0.73
N LEU A 124 -17.89 1.53 -0.02
CA LEU A 124 -18.11 2.28 -1.26
C LEU A 124 -18.79 1.42 -2.32
N GLU A 125 -18.40 0.17 -2.43
CA GLU A 125 -19.02 -0.79 -3.35
C GLU A 125 -20.49 -1.06 -2.97
N ALA A 126 -20.80 -1.21 -1.66
CA ALA A 126 -22.16 -1.36 -1.16
C ALA A 126 -23.03 -0.10 -1.43
N LEU A 127 -22.40 1.07 -1.52
CA LEU A 127 -23.06 2.33 -1.92
C LEU A 127 -23.17 2.50 -3.44
N GLY A 128 -22.73 1.52 -4.24
CA GLY A 128 -22.79 1.55 -5.69
C GLY A 128 -21.65 2.30 -6.38
N VAL A 129 -20.59 2.69 -5.64
CA VAL A 129 -19.42 3.34 -6.21
C VAL A 129 -18.55 2.30 -6.93
N ASN A 130 -18.17 2.61 -8.18
CA ASN A 130 -17.18 1.79 -8.88
C ASN A 130 -15.80 2.00 -8.29
N ILE A 131 -15.25 0.98 -7.63
CA ILE A 131 -13.91 1.00 -7.06
C ILE A 131 -12.81 0.56 -8.03
N ASN A 132 -13.17 -0.01 -9.19
CA ASN A 132 -12.23 -0.53 -10.17
C ASN A 132 -11.95 0.53 -11.25
N LEU A 133 -11.29 1.60 -10.86
CA LEU A 133 -10.93 2.71 -11.74
C LEU A 133 -9.57 2.47 -12.40
N THR A 134 -9.47 2.83 -13.67
CA THR A 134 -8.18 3.04 -14.31
C THR A 134 -7.53 4.33 -13.81
N PRO A 135 -6.19 4.51 -13.93
CA PRO A 135 -5.54 5.77 -13.55
C PRO A 135 -6.18 7.00 -14.18
N ALA A 136 -6.44 6.97 -15.48
CA ALA A 136 -7.07 8.08 -16.21
C ALA A 136 -8.50 8.38 -15.71
N GLN A 137 -9.27 7.36 -15.30
CA GLN A 137 -10.59 7.58 -14.70
C GLN A 137 -10.49 8.19 -13.32
N ALA A 138 -9.51 7.76 -12.50
CA ALA A 138 -9.28 8.31 -11.18
C ALA A 138 -8.84 9.78 -11.25
N GLU A 139 -7.89 10.10 -12.15
CA GLU A 139 -7.44 11.48 -12.40
C GLU A 139 -8.62 12.37 -12.80
N ARG A 140 -9.40 11.94 -13.78
CA ARG A 140 -10.57 12.67 -14.25
C ARG A 140 -11.61 12.91 -13.14
N LEU A 141 -11.88 11.95 -12.27
CA LEU A 141 -12.79 12.12 -11.14
C LEU A 141 -12.24 13.16 -10.15
N ILE A 142 -10.94 13.13 -9.85
CA ILE A 142 -10.34 14.14 -8.98
C ILE A 142 -10.48 15.54 -9.59
N GLU A 143 -10.25 15.68 -10.89
CA GLU A 143 -10.35 16.95 -11.61
C GLU A 143 -11.78 17.49 -11.71
N GLU A 144 -12.77 16.62 -11.96
CA GLU A 144 -14.15 17.02 -12.20
C GLU A 144 -14.98 17.17 -10.93
N ILE A 145 -14.79 16.27 -9.95
CA ILE A 145 -15.63 16.24 -8.73
C ILE A 145 -14.83 16.30 -7.43
N GLY A 146 -13.52 16.44 -7.50
CA GLY A 146 -12.65 16.65 -6.35
C GLY A 146 -12.30 15.38 -5.56
N ILE A 147 -12.74 14.18 -5.97
CA ILE A 147 -12.46 12.95 -5.23
C ILE A 147 -12.43 11.71 -6.13
N ALA A 148 -11.46 10.82 -5.89
CA ALA A 148 -11.50 9.46 -6.39
C ALA A 148 -11.10 8.46 -5.31
N PHE A 149 -11.65 7.25 -5.40
CA PHE A 149 -11.20 6.12 -4.59
C PHE A 149 -10.09 5.37 -5.32
N ILE A 150 -8.94 5.27 -4.67
CA ILE A 150 -7.75 4.60 -5.18
C ILE A 150 -7.71 3.20 -4.54
N TYR A 151 -8.22 2.22 -5.27
CA TYR A 151 -8.24 0.84 -4.79
C TYR A 151 -6.82 0.27 -4.79
N ALA A 152 -6.22 0.15 -3.63
CA ALA A 152 -4.81 -0.18 -3.44
C ALA A 152 -4.30 -1.38 -4.29
N PRO A 153 -5.05 -2.50 -4.45
CA PRO A 153 -4.61 -3.59 -5.32
C PRO A 153 -4.38 -3.20 -6.78
N LEU A 154 -5.05 -2.19 -7.30
CA LEU A 154 -4.88 -1.75 -8.70
C LEU A 154 -3.70 -0.80 -8.87
N PHE A 155 -3.32 -0.07 -7.81
CA PHE A 155 -2.30 0.97 -7.88
C PHE A 155 -0.96 0.55 -7.26
N HIS A 156 -0.95 -0.51 -6.44
CA HIS A 156 0.25 -1.02 -5.79
C HIS A 156 0.48 -2.51 -6.13
N PRO A 157 0.99 -2.83 -7.32
CA PRO A 157 1.15 -4.21 -7.78
C PRO A 157 2.07 -5.06 -6.90
N VAL A 158 3.08 -4.46 -6.26
CA VAL A 158 3.94 -5.18 -5.31
C VAL A 158 3.16 -5.58 -4.05
N MET A 159 2.29 -4.70 -3.53
CA MET A 159 1.46 -5.03 -2.36
C MET A 159 0.53 -6.23 -2.62
N CYS A 160 0.02 -6.38 -3.85
CA CYS A 160 -0.78 -7.54 -4.24
C CYS A 160 -0.03 -8.87 -4.14
N LYS A 161 1.30 -8.83 -4.13
CA LYS A 161 2.16 -10.03 -4.04
C LYS A 161 2.67 -10.26 -2.62
N VAL A 162 2.85 -9.22 -1.82
CA VAL A 162 3.35 -9.36 -0.45
C VAL A 162 2.24 -9.62 0.57
N LEU A 163 1.05 -9.02 0.40
CA LEU A 163 -0.06 -9.20 1.35
C LEU A 163 -0.65 -10.62 1.42
N PRO A 164 -0.80 -11.37 0.30
CA PRO A 164 -1.24 -12.77 0.38
C PRO A 164 -0.35 -13.63 1.27
N ALA A 165 0.98 -13.45 1.21
CA ALA A 165 1.90 -14.18 2.07
C ALA A 165 1.66 -13.88 3.57
N GLU A 166 1.36 -12.64 3.95
CA GLU A 166 0.99 -12.29 5.33
C GLU A 166 -0.31 -12.98 5.76
N THR A 167 -1.29 -13.04 4.86
CA THR A 167 -2.58 -13.70 5.11
C THR A 167 -2.39 -15.21 5.32
N ASP A 168 -1.63 -15.86 4.46
CA ASP A 168 -1.36 -17.30 4.54
C ASP A 168 -0.55 -17.67 5.79
N LEU A 169 0.38 -16.80 6.19
CA LEU A 169 1.18 -16.97 7.41
C LEU A 169 0.40 -16.63 8.69
N GLY A 170 -0.73 -15.91 8.60
CA GLY A 170 -1.50 -15.43 9.75
C GLY A 170 -0.77 -14.37 10.58
N ILE A 171 0.17 -13.64 9.99
CA ILE A 171 0.96 -12.59 10.66
C ILE A 171 0.84 -11.26 9.92
N LYS A 172 1.11 -10.17 10.63
CA LYS A 172 1.24 -8.82 10.04
C LYS A 172 2.70 -8.42 10.09
N THR A 173 3.26 -8.07 8.94
CA THR A 173 4.62 -7.55 8.84
C THR A 173 4.63 -6.04 8.69
N ILE A 174 5.81 -5.45 8.50
CA ILE A 174 5.93 -4.01 8.25
C ILE A 174 5.24 -3.56 6.96
N PHE A 175 5.05 -4.45 5.99
CA PHE A 175 4.36 -4.11 4.74
C PHE A 175 2.93 -3.68 4.99
N TYR A 176 2.21 -4.37 5.86
CA TYR A 176 0.86 -3.99 6.24
C TYR A 176 0.84 -2.80 7.21
N THR A 177 1.71 -2.83 8.25
CA THR A 177 1.59 -1.92 9.40
C THR A 177 2.25 -0.56 9.20
N ILE A 178 3.31 -0.50 8.39
CA ILE A 178 4.14 0.69 8.21
C ILE A 178 4.18 1.12 6.74
N ILE A 179 4.53 0.20 5.85
CA ILE A 179 4.75 0.53 4.43
C ILE A 179 3.44 0.93 3.75
N GLY A 180 2.34 0.21 3.99
CA GLY A 180 1.04 0.53 3.39
C GLY A 180 0.65 2.00 3.56
N PRO A 181 0.71 2.60 4.76
CA PRO A 181 0.43 4.02 4.97
C PRO A 181 1.46 5.01 4.39
N LEU A 182 2.66 4.56 4.01
CA LEU A 182 3.75 5.42 3.51
C LEU A 182 3.84 5.51 1.98
N ILE A 183 3.08 4.68 1.24
CA ILE A 183 3.19 4.55 -0.23
C ILE A 183 1.98 5.04 -0.98
#